data_83d479df61f64e996477811be21166cc
#
_entry.id   83d479df61f64e996477811be21166cc
#
_cell.length_a   1.000
_cell.length_b   1.000
_cell.length_c   1.000
_cell.angle_alpha   90.00
_cell.angle_beta   90.00
_cell.angle_gamma   90.00
#
_symmetry.space_group_name_H-M   'P 1'
#
loop_
_entity.id
_entity.type
_entity.pdbx_description
1 polymer ?
#
loop_
_entity_poly.entity_id
_entity_poly.type
_entity_poly.pdbx_seq_one_letter_code
_entity_poly.pdbx_strand_id
1 'polypeptide(L)'
;MKLISYKVLDDYIVINDTFCYELGSLQGIRLDDNYLKVDKESWMGEWFNLVDFDGDISELIRFVDSTNKIIKDAKSKEYLVVECGIFFFIMLMVAVVSCFVGMVIGVSCGIHV
;
A
#
# COMPACT_ATOMS: atom_id res chain seq x y z
N MET A 1 5.98 -7.52 25.33
CA MET A 1 4.77 -8.35 25.29
C MET A 1 5.10 -9.67 24.63
N LYS A 2 4.49 -10.74 25.10
CA LYS A 2 4.65 -12.05 24.46
C LYS A 2 3.65 -12.21 23.33
N LEU A 3 4.06 -12.85 22.24
CA LEU A 3 3.14 -13.25 21.17
C LEU A 3 2.38 -14.51 21.63
N ILE A 4 1.06 -14.44 21.71
CA ILE A 4 0.20 -15.55 22.12
C ILE A 4 -0.59 -16.07 20.93
N SER A 5 -1.22 -15.19 20.17
CA SER A 5 -2.04 -15.54 19.02
C SER A 5 -1.99 -14.45 17.95
N TYR A 6 -2.34 -14.85 16.74
CA TYR A 6 -2.45 -13.92 15.62
C TYR A 6 -3.50 -14.44 14.64
N LYS A 7 -4.17 -13.52 13.96
CA LYS A 7 -5.12 -13.87 12.90
C LYS A 7 -5.23 -12.73 11.89
N VAL A 8 -5.61 -13.06 10.67
CA VAL A 8 -5.90 -12.10 9.61
C VAL A 8 -7.39 -12.08 9.39
N LEU A 9 -7.98 -10.90 9.46
CA LEU A 9 -9.33 -10.60 9.01
C LEU A 9 -9.23 -9.82 7.69
N ASP A 10 -10.35 -9.52 7.04
CA ASP A 10 -10.35 -8.94 5.69
C ASP A 10 -9.38 -7.75 5.54
N ASP A 11 -9.54 -6.71 6.33
CA ASP A 11 -8.71 -5.49 6.28
C ASP A 11 -7.86 -5.28 7.54
N TYR A 12 -7.83 -6.25 8.43
CA TYR A 12 -7.20 -6.13 9.75
C TYR A 12 -6.36 -7.35 10.08
N ILE A 13 -5.34 -7.14 10.87
CA ILE A 13 -4.67 -8.21 11.61
C ILE A 13 -4.93 -8.01 13.09
N VAL A 14 -5.13 -9.09 13.82
CA VAL A 14 -5.35 -9.07 15.27
C VAL A 14 -4.27 -9.91 15.92
N ILE A 15 -3.54 -9.31 16.85
CA ILE A 15 -2.47 -9.96 17.60
C ILE A 15 -2.86 -10.01 19.06
N ASN A 16 -2.73 -11.19 19.67
CA ASN A 16 -3.06 -11.46 21.08
C ASN A 16 -4.52 -11.12 21.43
N ASP A 17 -5.44 -11.17 20.45
CA ASP A 17 -6.86 -10.82 20.60
C ASP A 17 -7.11 -9.38 21.16
N THR A 18 -6.06 -8.61 21.35
CA THR A 18 -6.12 -7.27 21.94
C THR A 18 -5.70 -6.18 20.95
N PHE A 19 -4.67 -6.47 20.15
CA PHE A 19 -4.09 -5.49 19.22
C PHE A 19 -4.67 -5.69 17.83
N CYS A 20 -5.46 -4.73 17.39
CA CYS A 20 -6.05 -4.72 16.04
C CYS A 20 -5.35 -3.66 15.19
N TYR A 21 -4.81 -4.06 14.05
CA TYR A 21 -4.12 -3.17 13.11
C TYR A 21 -4.81 -3.18 11.77
N GLU A 22 -5.14 -2.01 11.26
CA GLU A 22 -5.65 -1.87 9.91
C GLU A 22 -4.51 -2.03 8.91
N LEU A 23 -4.67 -2.92 7.92
CA LEU A 23 -3.61 -3.22 6.95
C LEU A 23 -3.19 -1.99 6.14
N GLY A 24 -4.12 -1.09 5.85
CA GLY A 24 -3.82 0.16 5.13
C GLY A 24 -2.94 1.13 5.90
N SER A 25 -2.86 1.02 7.23
CA SER A 25 -2.04 1.89 8.08
C SER A 25 -0.66 1.31 8.40
N LEU A 26 -0.35 0.12 7.92
CA LEU A 26 0.91 -0.57 8.20
C LEU A 26 1.89 -0.43 7.04
N GLN A 27 3.17 -0.25 7.36
CA GLN A 27 4.25 -0.43 6.37
C GLN A 27 4.53 -1.91 6.14
N GLY A 28 4.38 -2.72 7.16
CA GLY A 28 4.60 -4.15 7.12
C GLY A 28 4.79 -4.72 8.51
N ILE A 29 4.94 -6.02 8.57
CA ILE A 29 5.33 -6.74 9.77
C ILE A 29 6.61 -7.52 9.44
N ARG A 30 7.45 -7.73 10.44
CA ARG A 30 8.72 -8.45 10.25
C ARG A 30 9.07 -9.29 11.46
N LEU A 31 9.80 -10.35 11.21
CA LEU A 31 10.44 -11.15 12.24
C LEU A 31 11.89 -10.72 12.33
N ASP A 32 12.32 -10.29 13.52
CA ASP A 32 13.68 -9.85 13.79
C ASP A 32 14.13 -10.45 15.12
N ASP A 33 15.16 -11.29 15.07
CA ASP A 33 15.60 -12.10 16.19
C ASP A 33 14.44 -12.89 16.82
N ASN A 34 14.09 -12.60 18.06
CA ASN A 34 13.00 -13.25 18.79
C ASN A 34 11.76 -12.36 18.90
N TYR A 35 11.59 -11.41 17.99
CA TYR A 35 10.48 -10.46 18.04
C TYR A 35 9.70 -10.43 16.74
N LEU A 36 8.38 -10.37 16.88
CA LEU A 36 7.51 -9.94 15.79
C LEU A 36 7.31 -8.43 15.92
N LYS A 37 7.78 -7.68 14.95
CA LYS A 37 7.70 -6.21 14.93
C LYS A 37 6.64 -5.75 13.95
N VAL A 38 5.77 -4.89 14.42
CA VAL A 38 4.72 -4.26 13.59
C VAL A 38 5.18 -2.85 13.26
N ASP A 39 5.39 -2.57 11.97
CA ASP A 39 5.82 -1.26 11.49
C ASP A 39 4.61 -0.47 10.97
N LYS A 40 4.29 0.64 11.62
CA LYS A 40 3.25 1.57 11.20
C LYS A 40 3.84 2.67 10.32
N GLU A 41 3.03 3.27 9.45
CA GLU A 41 3.50 4.33 8.56
C GLU A 41 4.01 5.58 9.28
N SER A 42 3.40 5.91 10.42
CA SER A 42 3.73 7.13 11.18
C SER A 42 4.55 6.88 12.44
N TRP A 43 4.59 5.64 12.94
CA TRP A 43 5.20 5.30 14.23
C TRP A 43 5.82 3.92 14.21
N MET A 44 6.81 3.68 15.08
CA MET A 44 7.21 2.33 15.43
C MET A 44 6.05 1.67 16.18
N GLY A 45 5.56 0.55 15.65
CA GLY A 45 4.51 -0.22 16.30
C GLY A 45 5.04 -1.06 17.46
N GLU A 46 4.17 -1.88 18.00
CA GLU A 46 4.50 -2.76 19.12
C GLU A 46 5.40 -3.90 18.68
N TRP A 47 6.21 -4.38 19.62
CA TRP A 47 7.07 -5.54 19.45
C TRP A 47 6.56 -6.68 20.33
N PHE A 48 6.40 -7.85 19.71
CA PHE A 48 5.91 -9.04 20.40
C PHE A 48 7.03 -10.06 20.50
N ASN A 49 7.31 -10.47 21.75
CA ASN A 49 8.39 -11.42 22.04
C ASN A 49 7.94 -12.84 21.66
N LEU A 50 8.78 -13.56 20.95
CA LEU A 50 8.55 -14.95 20.54
C LEU A 50 9.11 -15.97 21.56
N VAL A 51 9.77 -15.55 22.61
CA VAL A 51 10.19 -16.44 23.69
C VAL A 51 8.96 -17.09 24.29
N ASP A 52 8.96 -18.40 24.43
CA ASP A 52 7.82 -19.20 24.87
C ASP A 52 6.61 -19.21 23.91
N PHE A 53 6.82 -18.88 22.65
CA PHE A 53 5.77 -19.03 21.64
C PHE A 53 5.49 -20.50 21.37
N ASP A 54 4.28 -20.96 21.66
CA ASP A 54 3.85 -22.37 21.52
C ASP A 54 3.39 -22.74 20.13
N GLY A 55 3.27 -21.76 19.24
CA GLY A 55 2.79 -21.98 17.88
C GLY A 55 3.87 -22.46 16.93
N ASP A 56 3.46 -22.84 15.73
CA ASP A 56 4.36 -23.25 14.66
C ASP A 56 5.04 -22.01 14.05
N ILE A 57 6.37 -21.99 14.11
CA ILE A 57 7.17 -20.91 13.54
C ILE A 57 7.01 -20.83 12.02
N SER A 58 6.85 -21.97 11.35
CA SER A 58 6.60 -22.00 9.91
C SER A 58 5.30 -21.32 9.53
N GLU A 59 4.24 -21.52 10.32
CA GLU A 59 2.97 -20.81 10.13
C GLU A 59 3.12 -19.31 10.38
N LEU A 60 3.88 -18.94 11.39
CA LEU A 60 4.16 -17.54 11.68
C LEU A 60 4.91 -16.85 10.54
N ILE A 61 5.89 -17.50 9.95
CA ILE A 61 6.61 -17.00 8.78
C ILE A 61 5.65 -16.82 7.60
N ARG A 62 4.78 -17.79 7.35
CA ARG A 62 3.75 -17.68 6.30
C ARG A 62 2.79 -16.54 6.56
N PHE A 63 2.37 -16.35 7.80
CA PHE A 63 1.52 -15.24 8.21
C PHE A 63 2.19 -13.89 7.92
N VAL A 64 3.47 -13.73 8.28
CA VAL A 64 4.25 -12.52 8.02
C VAL A 64 4.35 -12.26 6.52
N ASP A 65 4.72 -13.26 5.74
CA ASP A 65 4.86 -13.13 4.29
C ASP A 65 3.53 -12.81 3.62
N SER A 66 2.46 -13.51 4.00
CA SER A 66 1.11 -13.27 3.46
C SER A 66 0.60 -11.88 3.79
N THR A 67 0.79 -11.43 5.03
CA THR A 67 0.37 -10.10 5.47
C THR A 67 1.13 -9.00 4.74
N ASN A 68 2.44 -9.14 4.61
CA ASN A 68 3.26 -8.18 3.87
C ASN A 68 2.88 -8.13 2.39
N LYS A 69 2.52 -9.25 1.80
CA LYS A 69 2.04 -9.31 0.42
C LYS A 69 0.72 -8.57 0.25
N ILE A 70 -0.22 -8.76 1.17
CA ILE A 70 -1.50 -8.05 1.16
C ILE A 70 -1.29 -6.55 1.31
N ILE A 71 -0.43 -6.12 2.22
CA ILE A 71 -0.09 -4.71 2.43
C ILE A 71 0.52 -4.11 1.17
N LYS A 72 1.47 -4.81 0.56
CA LYS A 72 2.14 -4.38 -0.66
C LYS A 72 1.15 -4.27 -1.83
N ASP A 73 0.26 -5.23 -2.00
CA ASP A 73 -0.74 -5.24 -3.06
C ASP A 73 -1.74 -4.09 -2.87
N ALA A 74 -2.18 -3.83 -1.64
CA ALA A 74 -3.06 -2.72 -1.32
C ALA A 74 -2.41 -1.37 -1.64
N LYS A 75 -1.15 -1.17 -1.25
CA LYS A 75 -0.38 0.04 -1.57
C LYS A 75 -0.12 0.19 -3.06
N SER A 76 0.17 -0.90 -3.76
CA SER A 76 0.37 -0.92 -5.20
C SER A 76 -0.89 -0.50 -5.95
N LYS A 77 -2.07 -0.97 -5.53
CA LYS A 77 -3.36 -0.57 -6.11
C LYS A 77 -3.64 0.92 -5.89
N GLU A 78 -3.40 1.41 -4.68
CA GLU A 78 -3.57 2.83 -4.35
C GLU A 78 -2.61 3.70 -5.16
N TYR A 79 -1.37 3.30 -5.32
CA TYR A 79 -0.37 3.96 -6.13
C TYR A 79 -0.74 3.95 -7.62
N LEU A 80 -1.23 2.84 -8.16
CA LEU A 80 -1.70 2.73 -9.54
C LEU A 80 -2.88 3.66 -9.82
N VAL A 81 -3.82 3.80 -8.90
CA VAL A 81 -4.96 4.72 -9.05
C VAL A 81 -4.47 6.17 -9.11
N VAL A 82 -3.54 6.58 -8.26
CA VAL A 82 -2.95 7.91 -8.29
C VAL A 82 -2.17 8.14 -9.58
N GLU A 83 -1.37 7.17 -10.02
CA GLU A 83 -0.60 7.24 -11.25
C GLU A 83 -1.49 7.31 -12.48
N CYS A 84 -2.56 6.55 -12.55
CA CYS A 84 -3.57 6.64 -13.60
C CYS A 84 -4.26 8.00 -13.61
N GLY A 85 -4.55 8.58 -12.47
CA GLY A 85 -5.14 9.90 -12.35
C GLY A 85 -4.23 11.00 -12.91
N ILE A 86 -2.94 10.96 -12.58
CA ILE A 86 -1.93 11.89 -13.10
C ILE A 86 -1.78 11.72 -14.62
N PHE A 87 -1.68 10.50 -15.09
CA PHE A 87 -1.58 10.19 -16.51
C PHE A 87 -2.78 10.72 -17.30
N PHE A 88 -3.98 10.50 -16.79
CA PHE A 88 -5.21 11.01 -17.40
C PHE A 88 -5.23 12.55 -17.45
N PHE A 89 -4.76 13.21 -16.40
CA PHE A 89 -4.65 14.66 -16.35
C PHE A 89 -3.67 15.19 -17.39
N ILE A 90 -2.50 14.56 -17.54
CA ILE A 90 -1.50 14.91 -18.54
C ILE A 90 -2.07 14.72 -19.96
N MET A 91 -2.76 13.61 -20.22
CA MET A 91 -3.40 13.36 -21.50
C MET A 91 -4.46 14.41 -21.84
N LEU A 92 -5.26 14.82 -20.87
CA LEU A 92 -6.24 15.89 -21.03
C LEU A 92 -5.58 17.22 -21.38
N MET A 93 -4.49 17.59 -20.70
CA MET A 93 -3.74 18.81 -20.96
C MET A 93 -3.14 18.83 -22.37
N VAL A 94 -2.55 17.73 -22.81
CA VAL A 94 -2.00 17.57 -24.17
C VAL A 94 -3.10 17.71 -25.21
N ALA A 95 -4.27 17.11 -25.00
CA ALA A 95 -5.40 17.22 -25.92
C ALA A 95 -5.89 18.67 -26.05
N VAL A 96 -6.00 19.41 -24.95
CA VAL A 96 -6.40 20.82 -24.95
C VAL A 96 -5.39 21.67 -25.71
N VAL A 97 -4.08 21.48 -25.47
CA VAL A 97 -3.03 22.23 -26.16
C VAL A 97 -3.03 21.90 -27.67
N SER A 98 -3.20 20.65 -28.05
CA SER A 98 -3.28 20.24 -29.44
C SER A 98 -4.49 20.84 -30.17
N CYS A 99 -5.65 20.89 -29.55
CA CYS A 99 -6.82 21.55 -30.09
C CYS A 99 -6.59 23.06 -30.29
N PHE A 100 -5.95 23.71 -29.33
CA PHE A 100 -5.64 25.13 -29.40
C PHE A 100 -4.67 25.44 -30.55
N VAL A 101 -3.61 24.68 -30.70
CA VAL A 101 -2.65 24.82 -31.82
C VAL A 101 -3.30 24.54 -33.13
N GLY A 102 -4.13 23.52 -33.25
CA GLY A 102 -4.87 23.23 -34.46
C GLY A 102 -5.82 24.35 -34.84
N MET A 103 -6.47 24.97 -33.90
CA MET A 103 -7.37 26.12 -34.13
C MET A 103 -6.59 27.33 -34.65
N VAL A 104 -5.44 27.66 -34.09
CA VAL A 104 -4.57 28.76 -34.54
C VAL A 104 -4.05 28.53 -35.95
N ILE A 105 -3.59 27.33 -36.29
CA ILE A 105 -3.14 26.95 -37.63
C ILE A 105 -4.31 27.01 -38.64
N GLY A 106 -5.47 26.54 -38.26
CA GLY A 106 -6.66 26.58 -39.09
C GLY A 106 -7.07 28.01 -39.42
N VAL A 107 -7.04 28.92 -38.46
CA VAL A 107 -7.34 30.33 -38.67
C VAL A 107 -6.28 30.98 -39.58
N SER A 108 -4.98 30.69 -39.35
CA SER A 108 -3.90 31.21 -40.21
C SER A 108 -4.03 30.73 -41.65
N CYS A 109 -4.37 29.48 -41.91
CA CYS A 109 -4.61 28.96 -43.23
C CYS A 109 -5.86 29.58 -43.85
N GLY A 110 -6.91 29.86 -43.08
CA GLY A 110 -8.13 30.52 -43.52
C GLY A 110 -7.91 31.97 -43.97
N ILE A 111 -6.97 32.69 -43.38
CA ILE A 111 -6.63 34.06 -43.73
C ILE A 111 -5.88 34.13 -45.07
N HIS A 112 -5.13 33.13 -45.42
CA HIS A 112 -4.36 33.06 -46.66
C HIS A 112 -5.16 32.56 -47.87
N VAL A 113 -6.34 32.07 -47.65
CA VAL A 113 -7.23 31.58 -48.71
C VAL A 113 -8.25 32.67 -49.10
#